data_0bc4f397b0403bad72ebb1f6ce00128b
#
_entry.id   0bc4f397b0403bad72ebb1f6ce00128b
#
_cell.length_a   1.000
_cell.length_b   1.000
_cell.length_c   1.000
_cell.angle_alpha   90.00
_cell.angle_beta   90.00
_cell.angle_gamma   90.00
#
_symmetry.space_group_name_H-M   'P 1'
#
loop_
_entity.id
_entity.type
_entity.pdbx_description
1 polymer ?
#
loop_
_entity_poly.entity_id
_entity_poly.type
_entity_poly.pdbx_seq_one_letter_code
_entity_poly.pdbx_strand_id
1 'polypeptide(L)'
;MGMVSGGQLAVDALLERGVTKVFSLSGGHINPLYEAAEGSPLEIFTTRHEQASVFMAEAWGMLTRKPGVALVTAGPGFSNSISAIANAQMANTPLLLISGVVGLKANEKLDLQDMRQLPVIEPLVKKTFRCQKTERIAEFIDMAYRTAASGRPGPSARTPRRTPGEAA
;
A
#
# COMPACT_ATOMS: atom_id res chain seq x y z
N MET A 1 -5.72 -25.08 -12.47
CA MET A 1 -4.92 -23.95 -11.94
C MET A 1 -5.73 -23.36 -10.80
N GLY A 2 -5.20 -23.38 -9.56
CA GLY A 2 -5.85 -22.72 -8.43
C GLY A 2 -5.92 -21.20 -8.65
N MET A 3 -7.01 -20.56 -8.21
CA MET A 3 -7.12 -19.09 -8.24
C MET A 3 -6.10 -18.53 -7.24
N VAL A 4 -5.23 -17.63 -7.71
CA VAL A 4 -4.27 -16.91 -6.86
C VAL A 4 -4.97 -15.68 -6.27
N SER A 5 -4.86 -15.49 -4.96
CA SER A 5 -5.47 -14.34 -4.29
C SER A 5 -4.78 -13.02 -4.66
N GLY A 6 -5.51 -11.91 -4.53
CA GLY A 6 -4.91 -10.58 -4.72
C GLY A 6 -3.80 -10.28 -3.72
N GLY A 7 -3.90 -10.83 -2.51
CA GLY A 7 -2.85 -10.75 -1.48
C GLY A 7 -1.58 -11.44 -1.94
N GLN A 8 -1.68 -12.66 -2.48
CA GLN A 8 -0.54 -13.41 -2.99
C GLN A 8 0.15 -12.68 -4.15
N LEU A 9 -0.62 -12.19 -5.13
CA LEU A 9 -0.05 -11.39 -6.22
C LEU A 9 0.68 -10.14 -5.74
N ALA A 10 0.19 -9.52 -4.66
CA ALA A 10 0.83 -8.36 -4.08
C ALA A 10 2.14 -8.71 -3.36
N VAL A 11 2.16 -9.78 -2.58
CA VAL A 11 3.35 -10.27 -1.88
C VAL A 11 4.43 -10.67 -2.88
N ASP A 12 4.07 -11.46 -3.90
CA ASP A 12 5.00 -11.91 -4.93
C ASP A 12 5.63 -10.71 -5.67
N ALA A 13 4.82 -9.74 -6.07
CA ALA A 13 5.30 -8.54 -6.74
C ALA A 13 6.24 -7.68 -5.88
N LEU A 14 6.01 -7.62 -4.57
CA LEU A 14 6.91 -6.94 -3.63
C LEU A 14 8.24 -7.69 -3.50
N LEU A 15 8.19 -9.00 -3.37
CA LEU A 15 9.38 -9.86 -3.28
C LEU A 15 10.22 -9.80 -4.57
N GLU A 16 9.59 -9.79 -5.75
CA GLU A 16 10.27 -9.60 -7.04
C GLU A 16 11.04 -8.27 -7.13
N ARG A 17 10.58 -7.22 -6.40
CA ARG A 17 11.29 -5.94 -6.27
C ARG A 17 12.33 -5.92 -5.15
N GLY A 18 12.56 -7.06 -4.50
CA GLY A 18 13.50 -7.19 -3.38
C GLY A 18 13.02 -6.53 -2.09
N VAL A 19 11.70 -6.30 -1.98
CA VAL A 19 11.08 -5.82 -0.73
C VAL A 19 10.93 -7.01 0.20
N THR A 20 11.65 -6.99 1.31
CA THR A 20 11.56 -8.02 2.35
C THR A 20 10.92 -7.50 3.63
N LYS A 21 10.68 -6.20 3.74
CA LYS A 21 10.12 -5.57 4.93
C LYS A 21 9.02 -4.60 4.57
N VAL A 22 7.88 -4.73 5.24
CA VAL A 22 6.71 -3.85 5.12
C VAL A 22 6.32 -3.37 6.51
N PHE A 23 5.96 -2.10 6.63
CA PHE A 23 5.55 -1.48 7.88
C PHE A 23 4.03 -1.24 7.85
N SER A 24 3.30 -1.72 8.85
CA SER A 24 1.86 -1.81 8.74
C SER A 24 1.12 -1.73 10.08
N LEU A 25 -0.12 -1.30 10.03
CA LEU A 25 -1.11 -1.58 11.07
C LEU A 25 -2.26 -2.37 10.42
N SER A 26 -2.56 -3.54 10.99
CA SER A 26 -3.57 -4.47 10.48
C SER A 26 -4.97 -3.85 10.42
N GLY A 27 -5.75 -4.25 9.42
CA GLY A 27 -7.15 -3.88 9.25
C GLY A 27 -7.80 -4.67 8.12
N GLY A 28 -9.12 -4.82 8.17
CA GLY A 28 -9.88 -5.76 7.32
C GLY A 28 -9.59 -5.69 5.82
N HIS A 29 -9.33 -4.51 5.28
CA HIS A 29 -9.13 -4.34 3.83
C HIS A 29 -7.74 -4.78 3.33
N ILE A 30 -6.81 -5.10 4.23
CA ILE A 30 -5.44 -5.52 3.90
C ILE A 30 -5.08 -6.89 4.45
N ASN A 31 -5.99 -7.55 5.16
CA ASN A 31 -5.77 -8.90 5.71
C ASN A 31 -5.30 -9.92 4.65
N PRO A 32 -5.78 -9.93 3.40
CA PRO A 32 -5.26 -10.86 2.40
C PRO A 32 -3.76 -10.75 2.14
N LEU A 33 -3.14 -9.57 2.36
CA LEU A 33 -1.68 -9.44 2.28
C LEU A 33 -0.99 -10.05 3.49
N TYR A 34 -1.58 -9.92 4.68
CA TYR A 34 -1.06 -10.57 5.89
C TYR A 34 -1.10 -12.08 5.77
N GLU A 35 -2.23 -12.63 5.31
CA GLU A 35 -2.38 -14.07 5.07
C GLU A 35 -1.37 -14.59 4.05
N ALA A 36 -1.17 -13.87 2.95
CA ALA A 36 -0.21 -14.25 1.92
C ALA A 36 1.26 -14.06 2.35
N ALA A 37 1.53 -13.17 3.29
CA ALA A 37 2.87 -12.96 3.83
C ALA A 37 3.27 -14.08 4.82
N GLU A 38 2.30 -14.78 5.41
CA GLU A 38 2.55 -15.87 6.33
C GLU A 38 3.36 -16.98 5.63
N GLY A 39 4.49 -17.35 6.21
CA GLY A 39 5.40 -18.34 5.63
C GLY A 39 6.21 -17.88 4.40
N SER A 40 6.03 -16.61 3.96
CA SER A 40 6.83 -16.03 2.90
C SER A 40 8.06 -15.29 3.46
N PRO A 41 9.04 -14.92 2.62
CA PRO A 41 10.17 -14.07 3.03
C PRO A 41 9.81 -12.62 3.36
N LEU A 42 8.56 -12.20 3.19
CA LEU A 42 8.11 -10.84 3.47
C LEU A 42 7.80 -10.66 4.97
N GLU A 43 8.61 -9.90 5.66
CA GLU A 43 8.39 -9.58 7.07
C GLU A 43 7.47 -8.35 7.22
N ILE A 44 6.39 -8.47 7.99
CA ILE A 44 5.50 -7.35 8.32
C ILE A 44 5.81 -6.85 9.73
N PHE A 45 6.30 -5.61 9.81
CA PHE A 45 6.52 -4.91 11.07
C PHE A 45 5.26 -4.16 11.48
N THR A 46 4.62 -4.62 12.54
CA THR A 46 3.38 -4.01 13.03
C THR A 46 3.64 -2.81 13.92
N THR A 47 2.81 -1.77 13.78
CA THR A 47 2.85 -0.56 14.59
C THR A 47 1.56 -0.40 15.39
N ARG A 48 1.47 0.65 16.20
CA ARG A 48 0.26 1.01 16.95
C ARG A 48 -0.49 2.21 16.37
N HIS A 49 0.04 2.78 15.28
CA HIS A 49 -0.57 3.89 14.55
C HIS A 49 -0.02 3.91 13.12
N GLU A 50 -0.85 4.16 12.12
CA GLU A 50 -0.48 4.10 10.70
C GLU A 50 0.58 5.14 10.31
N GLN A 51 0.53 6.32 10.93
CA GLN A 51 1.57 7.33 10.75
C GLN A 51 2.96 6.77 11.10
N ALA A 52 3.06 5.97 12.17
CA ALA A 52 4.32 5.33 12.55
C ALA A 52 4.78 4.33 11.48
N SER A 53 3.86 3.55 10.90
CA SER A 53 4.18 2.65 9.79
C SER A 53 4.81 3.40 8.62
N VAL A 54 4.23 4.55 8.25
CA VAL A 54 4.73 5.35 7.14
C VAL A 54 6.07 6.00 7.46
N PHE A 55 6.28 6.53 8.68
CA PHE A 55 7.59 7.06 9.10
C PHE A 55 8.68 5.97 9.14
N MET A 56 8.35 4.74 9.55
CA MET A 56 9.30 3.62 9.50
C MET A 56 9.65 3.27 8.04
N ALA A 57 8.67 3.26 7.14
CA ALA A 57 8.91 3.07 5.71
C ALA A 57 9.74 4.21 5.11
N GLU A 58 9.48 5.45 5.50
CA GLU A 58 10.27 6.60 5.09
C GLU A 58 11.74 6.46 5.55
N ALA A 59 11.97 6.18 6.84
CA ALA A 59 13.31 5.97 7.38
C ALA A 59 14.05 4.83 6.64
N TRP A 60 13.33 3.74 6.34
CA TRP A 60 13.87 2.66 5.53
C TRP A 60 14.28 3.13 4.13
N GLY A 61 13.43 3.92 3.48
CA GLY A 61 13.70 4.51 2.16
C GLY A 61 14.91 5.44 2.17
N MET A 62 15.06 6.27 3.20
CA MET A 62 16.21 7.15 3.40
C MET A 62 17.52 6.39 3.54
N LEU A 63 17.51 5.35 4.36
CA LEU A 63 18.71 4.55 4.67
C LEU A 63 19.14 3.65 3.51
N THR A 64 18.19 3.01 2.85
CA THR A 64 18.47 2.02 1.81
C THR A 64 18.52 2.59 0.41
N ARG A 65 18.03 3.80 0.19
CA ARG A 65 17.82 4.44 -1.13
C ARG A 65 16.90 3.63 -2.06
N LYS A 66 16.10 2.75 -1.49
CA LYS A 66 15.05 1.97 -2.17
C LYS A 66 13.70 2.36 -1.57
N PRO A 67 12.58 2.27 -2.33
CA PRO A 67 11.28 2.58 -1.77
C PRO A 67 10.98 1.76 -0.51
N GLY A 68 10.80 2.44 0.62
CA GLY A 68 10.21 1.81 1.79
C GLY A 68 8.72 1.58 1.56
N VAL A 69 8.16 0.51 2.10
CA VAL A 69 6.78 0.11 1.85
C VAL A 69 5.95 0.19 3.12
N ALA A 70 4.89 0.98 3.09
CA ALA A 70 3.88 1.02 4.13
C ALA A 70 2.56 0.45 3.62
N LEU A 71 1.88 -0.32 4.47
CA LEU A 71 0.58 -0.94 4.19
C LEU A 71 -0.43 -0.50 5.25
N VAL A 72 -1.55 0.10 4.82
CA VAL A 72 -2.59 0.62 5.72
C VAL A 72 -3.98 0.22 5.26
N THR A 73 -4.92 0.11 6.20
CA THR A 73 -6.31 -0.16 5.85
C THR A 73 -7.00 1.06 5.24
N ALA A 74 -8.24 0.91 4.79
CA ALA A 74 -9.05 1.97 4.20
C ALA A 74 -9.49 3.03 5.24
N GLY A 75 -10.02 4.14 4.76
CA GLY A 75 -10.65 5.18 5.59
C GLY A 75 -9.70 5.78 6.62
N PRO A 76 -9.96 5.62 7.94
CA PRO A 76 -9.11 6.21 8.98
C PRO A 76 -7.68 5.70 8.94
N GLY A 77 -7.43 4.44 8.58
CA GLY A 77 -6.06 3.93 8.42
C GLY A 77 -5.30 4.67 7.33
N PHE A 78 -5.96 4.93 6.22
CA PHE A 78 -5.39 5.77 5.16
C PHE A 78 -5.19 7.23 5.64
N SER A 79 -6.20 7.87 6.24
CA SER A 79 -6.10 9.29 6.64
C SER A 79 -5.05 9.53 7.72
N ASN A 80 -4.84 8.59 8.64
CA ASN A 80 -3.78 8.65 9.65
C ASN A 80 -2.36 8.64 9.05
N SER A 81 -2.20 8.19 7.81
CA SER A 81 -0.89 8.15 7.13
C SER A 81 -0.48 9.47 6.46
N ILE A 82 -1.41 10.40 6.29
CA ILE A 82 -1.24 11.62 5.45
C ILE A 82 -0.06 12.49 5.89
N SER A 83 0.08 12.75 7.20
CA SER A 83 1.16 13.61 7.71
C SER A 83 2.54 13.05 7.37
N ALA A 84 2.73 11.75 7.50
CA ALA A 84 4.01 11.12 7.19
C ALA A 84 4.27 11.08 5.67
N ILE A 85 3.24 10.91 4.86
CA ILE A 85 3.36 11.02 3.39
C ILE A 85 3.78 12.42 2.97
N ALA A 86 3.18 13.46 3.57
CA ALA A 86 3.58 14.84 3.31
C ALA A 86 5.06 15.08 3.66
N ASN A 87 5.53 14.53 4.79
CA ASN A 87 6.93 14.60 5.18
C ASN A 87 7.84 13.91 4.15
N ALA A 88 7.51 12.69 3.75
CA ALA A 88 8.28 11.94 2.75
C ALA A 88 8.36 12.67 1.39
N GLN A 89 7.28 13.37 1.01
CA GLN A 89 7.26 14.20 -0.21
C GLN A 89 8.23 15.38 -0.09
N MET A 90 8.22 16.08 1.03
CA MET A 90 9.13 17.21 1.27
C MET A 90 10.60 16.76 1.38
N ALA A 91 10.84 15.61 1.99
CA ALA A 91 12.16 14.99 2.14
C ALA A 91 12.67 14.32 0.85
N ASN A 92 11.84 14.19 -0.20
CA ASN A 92 12.14 13.45 -1.42
C ASN A 92 12.54 11.99 -1.14
N THR A 93 11.89 11.36 -0.20
CA THR A 93 12.18 9.99 0.20
C THR A 93 11.38 9.02 -0.65
N PRO A 94 12.00 8.01 -1.27
CA PRO A 94 11.28 7.00 -2.02
C PRO A 94 10.42 6.16 -1.07
N LEU A 95 9.10 6.16 -1.30
CA LEU A 95 8.12 5.46 -0.47
C LEU A 95 6.95 4.97 -1.31
N LEU A 96 6.52 3.74 -1.07
CA LEU A 96 5.29 3.17 -1.60
C LEU A 96 4.27 3.00 -0.47
N LEU A 97 3.16 3.74 -0.54
CA LEU A 97 2.00 3.50 0.31
C LEU A 97 1.02 2.58 -0.40
N ILE A 98 0.72 1.44 0.19
CA ILE A 98 -0.36 0.54 -0.24
C ILE A 98 -1.52 0.70 0.76
N SER A 99 -2.66 1.19 0.28
CA SER A 99 -3.83 1.36 1.13
C SER A 99 -4.98 0.49 0.66
N GLY A 100 -5.63 -0.19 1.58
CA GLY A 100 -6.90 -0.87 1.31
C GLY A 100 -7.98 0.12 0.83
N VAL A 101 -8.98 -0.40 0.15
CA VAL A 101 -10.22 0.32 -0.22
C VAL A 101 -11.40 -0.63 -0.16
N VAL A 102 -12.60 -0.07 0.02
CA VAL A 102 -13.83 -0.85 -0.06
C VAL A 102 -14.00 -1.53 -1.40
N GLY A 103 -14.68 -2.67 -1.44
CA GLY A 103 -14.97 -3.41 -2.65
C GLY A 103 -15.76 -2.58 -3.68
N LEU A 104 -15.68 -2.98 -4.96
CA LEU A 104 -16.36 -2.29 -6.08
C LEU A 104 -17.86 -2.10 -5.84
N LYS A 105 -18.52 -3.11 -5.28
CA LYS A 105 -19.97 -3.09 -5.02
C LYS A 105 -20.39 -2.16 -3.88
N ALA A 106 -19.46 -1.83 -2.98
CA ALA A 106 -19.67 -0.99 -1.81
C ALA A 106 -19.17 0.45 -1.99
N ASN A 107 -18.44 0.73 -3.08
CA ASN A 107 -17.89 2.05 -3.34
C ASN A 107 -18.99 3.11 -3.50
N GLU A 108 -18.85 4.24 -2.80
CA GLU A 108 -19.81 5.36 -2.78
C GLU A 108 -21.19 4.99 -2.22
N LYS A 109 -21.25 3.93 -1.41
CA LYS A 109 -22.47 3.50 -0.71
C LYS A 109 -22.42 3.71 0.79
N LEU A 110 -21.48 4.52 1.28
CA LEU A 110 -21.27 4.79 2.70
C LEU A 110 -21.00 3.51 3.51
N ASP A 111 -20.34 2.53 2.89
CA ASP A 111 -19.90 1.33 3.58
C ASP A 111 -18.77 1.65 4.57
N LEU A 112 -18.49 0.73 5.49
CA LEU A 112 -17.47 0.92 6.51
C LEU A 112 -16.13 1.31 5.88
N GLN A 113 -15.59 2.46 6.30
CA GLN A 113 -14.31 2.99 5.80
C GLN A 113 -14.32 3.42 4.31
N ASP A 114 -15.51 3.56 3.70
CA ASP A 114 -15.62 4.13 2.36
C ASP A 114 -15.21 5.60 2.38
N MET A 115 -14.15 5.92 1.68
CA MET A 115 -13.56 7.24 1.61
C MET A 115 -12.93 7.49 0.24
N ARG A 116 -13.08 8.69 -0.30
CA ARG A 116 -12.43 9.13 -1.53
C ARG A 116 -10.95 9.42 -1.29
N GLN A 117 -10.14 8.36 -1.15
CA GLN A 117 -8.74 8.43 -0.74
C GLN A 117 -7.84 9.14 -1.77
N LEU A 118 -8.01 8.87 -3.08
CA LEU A 118 -7.10 9.39 -4.10
C LEU A 118 -7.09 10.93 -4.19
N PRO A 119 -8.22 11.64 -4.21
CA PRO A 119 -8.21 13.10 -4.22
C PRO A 119 -7.52 13.73 -3.01
N VAL A 120 -7.55 13.05 -1.86
CA VAL A 120 -6.90 13.54 -0.62
C VAL A 120 -5.38 13.45 -0.70
N ILE A 121 -4.85 12.38 -1.30
CA ILE A 121 -3.41 12.13 -1.30
C ILE A 121 -2.70 12.65 -2.57
N GLU A 122 -3.44 12.85 -3.65
CA GLU A 122 -2.88 13.23 -4.96
C GLU A 122 -1.90 14.40 -4.91
N PRO A 123 -2.17 15.51 -4.17
CA PRO A 123 -1.24 16.63 -4.09
C PRO A 123 0.02 16.33 -3.28
N LEU A 124 0.07 15.23 -2.54
CA LEU A 124 1.14 14.87 -1.61
C LEU A 124 2.04 13.74 -2.14
N VAL A 125 1.82 13.26 -3.36
CA VAL A 125 2.57 12.13 -3.93
C VAL A 125 2.95 12.39 -5.37
N LYS A 126 3.95 11.70 -5.85
CA LYS A 126 4.36 11.78 -7.27
C LYS A 126 3.27 11.28 -8.21
N LYS A 127 2.58 10.21 -7.82
CA LYS A 127 1.49 9.61 -8.59
C LYS A 127 0.62 8.72 -7.71
N THR A 128 -0.68 8.72 -8.01
CA THR A 128 -1.65 7.79 -7.45
C THR A 128 -1.99 6.70 -8.45
N PHE A 129 -2.28 5.51 -7.94
CA PHE A 129 -2.66 4.36 -8.75
C PHE A 129 -3.90 3.69 -8.14
N ARG A 130 -4.92 3.43 -8.95
CA ARG A 130 -6.11 2.68 -8.56
C ARG A 130 -6.17 1.35 -9.32
N CYS A 131 -5.90 0.25 -8.64
CA CYS A 131 -6.05 -1.08 -9.22
C CYS A 131 -7.49 -1.55 -9.09
N GLN A 132 -8.14 -1.85 -10.20
CA GLN A 132 -9.54 -2.28 -10.24
C GLN A 132 -9.70 -3.77 -10.56
N LYS A 133 -8.63 -4.42 -11.01
CA LYS A 133 -8.62 -5.82 -11.44
C LYS A 133 -7.52 -6.58 -10.70
N THR A 134 -7.87 -7.73 -10.13
CA THR A 134 -6.94 -8.54 -9.34
C THR A 134 -5.72 -8.97 -10.15
N GLU A 135 -5.92 -9.41 -11.37
CA GLU A 135 -4.85 -9.85 -12.28
C GLU A 135 -3.80 -8.78 -12.59
N ARG A 136 -4.13 -7.50 -12.37
CA ARG A 136 -3.22 -6.38 -12.60
C ARG A 136 -2.51 -5.89 -11.34
N ILE A 137 -2.68 -6.57 -10.21
CA ILE A 137 -2.10 -6.15 -8.94
C ILE A 137 -0.58 -6.05 -9.01
N ALA A 138 0.08 -7.07 -9.56
CA ALA A 138 1.53 -7.09 -9.71
C ALA A 138 2.05 -5.94 -10.58
N GLU A 139 1.40 -5.70 -11.73
CA GLU A 139 1.73 -4.59 -12.64
C GLU A 139 1.67 -3.23 -11.93
N PHE A 140 0.59 -2.99 -11.17
CA PHE A 140 0.42 -1.71 -10.48
C PHE A 140 1.40 -1.51 -9.31
N ILE A 141 1.77 -2.58 -8.60
CA ILE A 141 2.83 -2.51 -7.57
C ILE A 141 4.15 -2.15 -8.23
N ASP A 142 4.49 -2.81 -9.32
CA ASP A 142 5.71 -2.53 -10.08
C ASP A 142 5.76 -1.06 -10.54
N MET A 143 4.70 -0.58 -11.18
CA MET A 143 4.64 0.81 -11.63
C MET A 143 4.77 1.81 -10.47
N ALA A 144 4.09 1.56 -9.34
CA ALA A 144 4.14 2.44 -8.20
C ALA A 144 5.52 2.44 -7.53
N TYR A 145 6.14 1.27 -7.40
CA TYR A 145 7.49 1.12 -6.85
C TYR A 145 8.53 1.86 -7.70
N ARG A 146 8.51 1.66 -9.01
CA ARG A 146 9.41 2.36 -9.95
C ARG A 146 9.17 3.87 -9.95
N THR A 147 7.91 4.30 -9.87
CA THR A 147 7.57 5.73 -9.78
C THR A 147 8.17 6.37 -8.54
N ALA A 148 8.12 5.70 -7.39
CA ALA A 148 8.70 6.21 -6.15
C ALA A 148 10.22 6.39 -6.26
N ALA A 149 10.92 5.48 -6.94
CA ALA A 149 12.37 5.47 -7.07
C ALA A 149 12.92 6.34 -8.20
N SER A 150 12.13 6.60 -9.26
CA SER A 150 12.61 7.24 -10.50
C SER A 150 12.72 8.76 -10.39
N GLY A 151 13.63 9.37 -11.16
CA GLY A 151 13.82 10.81 -11.21
C GLY A 151 14.10 11.38 -9.82
N ARG A 152 13.42 12.50 -9.44
CA ARG A 152 13.42 12.98 -8.07
C ARG A 152 12.62 11.98 -7.21
N PRO A 153 13.24 11.26 -6.26
CA PRO A 153 12.52 10.30 -5.44
C PRO A 153 11.37 10.94 -4.64
N GLY A 154 10.37 10.14 -4.29
CA GLY A 154 9.23 10.64 -3.53
C GLY A 154 8.17 9.56 -3.33
N PRO A 155 7.16 9.80 -2.50
CA PRO A 155 6.10 8.84 -2.25
C PRO A 155 5.24 8.62 -3.49
N SER A 156 4.82 7.38 -3.69
CA SER A 156 3.72 6.98 -4.56
C SER A 156 2.67 6.26 -3.74
N ALA A 157 1.41 6.35 -4.15
CA ALA A 157 0.32 5.72 -3.43
C ALA A 157 -0.46 4.79 -4.35
N ARG A 158 -0.81 3.61 -3.83
CA ARG A 158 -1.64 2.62 -4.50
C ARG A 158 -2.80 2.18 -3.63
N THR A 159 -3.97 2.08 -4.24
CA THR A 159 -5.16 1.51 -3.61
C THR A 159 -5.61 0.27 -4.38
N PRO A 160 -5.28 -0.97 -3.91
CA PRO A 160 -5.87 -2.18 -4.46
C PRO A 160 -7.34 -2.28 -4.05
N ARG A 161 -8.17 -2.86 -4.91
CA ARG A 161 -9.55 -3.21 -4.58
C ARG A 161 -9.66 -4.67 -4.13
N ARG A 162 -10.56 -4.93 -3.18
CA ARG A 162 -10.97 -6.28 -2.81
C ARG A 162 -11.82 -6.88 -3.92
N THR A 163 -11.55 -8.12 -4.31
CA THR A 163 -12.37 -8.87 -5.27
C THR A 163 -13.63 -9.42 -4.60
N PRO A 164 -14.77 -9.52 -5.32
CA PRO A 164 -15.91 -10.27 -4.82
C PRO A 164 -15.54 -11.76 -4.71
N GLY A 165 -15.67 -12.35 -3.53
CA GLY A 165 -15.41 -13.79 -3.29
C GLY A 165 -14.37 -14.07 -2.21
N GLU A 166 -13.59 -13.11 -1.76
CA GLU A 166 -12.78 -13.25 -0.54
C GLU A 166 -13.73 -13.01 0.65
N ALA A 167 -14.11 -14.11 1.32
CA ALA A 167 -14.92 -14.08 2.55
C ALA A 167 -14.19 -13.26 3.64
N ALA A 168 -15.01 -12.59 4.45
CA ALA A 168 -14.52 -11.91 5.64
C ALA A 168 -14.07 -12.93 6.67
#